data_c9fe5120d8a2dbbc09a3d3ef7202128b
#
_entry.id   c9fe5120d8a2dbbc09a3d3ef7202128b
#
_cell.length_a   1.000
_cell.length_b   1.000
_cell.length_c   1.000
_cell.angle_alpha   90.00
_cell.angle_beta   90.00
_cell.angle_gamma   90.00
#
_symmetry.space_group_name_H-M   'P 1'
#
loop_
_entity.id
_entity.type
_entity.pdbx_description
1 polymer ?
#
loop_
_entity_poly.entity_id
_entity_poly.type
_entity_poly.pdbx_seq_one_letter_code
_entity_poly.pdbx_strand_id
1 'polypeptide(L)'
;MRHSLTSLALALCLLGAGAHAQPPADAPRDPFFWLGEINKATAVINTDEGLLDPAMAPRLAAGVAKVIEDGNQPGAKRPSTVITFEPLLIKAAGQDITLLHAGRSSQDMHATYRSAILRDKLLELADQLNATSTTLVNLADKHVETVVPNYTNGVAAQPNSYGHYLLGHAAALDRDAQRIREAYARVDRSPMGTTVLNGTSWPLDRQRMAQYLGFEALVDNAYDASQISSMDQPVEAASIVTSIALHTGNFVEDVMTQYAQSRPWILLEEGGGNTYVSSAMPQKRNPGLLNDTRSAASTAVTLAMGPILQTHNITPGMSDPKSVKQNSAMVDSAISMLQRWDRVLKAMVISPDRALEELNSDWTASQELADVLMRKYKLPFRVGHHFASEVVSYAKANNIKPLDFPYDQARRIYEEAVEGSKYPAELPMSEAEFRATLDPVAIVKHRATVGGPQPAEMQRMVKEARERLAAQDAWIKARRAHISNSLAELDKRFEQLVASGQAQ
;
A
#
# COMPACT_ATOMS: atom_id res chain seq x y z
N MET A 1 -25.07 -28.90 -66.28
CA MET A 1 -26.46 -28.49 -66.05
C MET A 1 -26.36 -27.50 -64.85
N ARG A 2 -26.44 -26.20 -65.18
CA ARG A 2 -27.55 -25.29 -64.89
C ARG A 2 -27.87 -25.28 -63.35
N HIS A 3 -27.83 -24.21 -62.57
CA HIS A 3 -28.28 -22.84 -62.80
C HIS A 3 -27.57 -21.83 -61.92
N SER A 4 -27.29 -20.70 -62.54
CA SER A 4 -27.04 -19.40 -61.95
C SER A 4 -28.24 -18.88 -61.15
N LEU A 5 -27.96 -18.18 -60.05
CA LEU A 5 -28.88 -17.16 -59.50
C LEU A 5 -28.06 -16.00 -58.93
N THR A 6 -28.09 -14.93 -59.62
CA THR A 6 -27.70 -13.58 -59.25
C THR A 6 -28.62 -13.06 -58.18
N SER A 7 -28.06 -12.57 -57.07
CA SER A 7 -28.79 -11.73 -56.11
C SER A 7 -28.08 -10.39 -55.94
N LEU A 8 -28.82 -9.38 -56.32
CA LEU A 8 -28.55 -7.97 -56.27
C LEU A 8 -28.42 -7.51 -54.81
N ALA A 9 -27.22 -7.10 -54.38
CA ALA A 9 -27.03 -6.49 -53.06
C ALA A 9 -27.20 -4.96 -53.21
N LEU A 10 -28.27 -4.44 -52.63
CA LEU A 10 -28.56 -3.03 -52.48
C LEU A 10 -27.58 -2.42 -51.48
N ALA A 11 -26.67 -1.55 -51.94
CA ALA A 11 -25.78 -0.79 -51.09
C ALA A 11 -26.58 0.35 -50.43
N LEU A 12 -26.92 0.21 -49.17
CA LEU A 12 -27.40 1.31 -48.33
C LEU A 12 -26.17 2.09 -47.84
N CYS A 13 -25.91 3.25 -48.40
CA CYS A 13 -25.03 4.25 -47.84
C CYS A 13 -25.72 4.83 -46.60
N LEU A 14 -25.39 4.31 -45.43
CA LEU A 14 -25.59 4.97 -44.12
C LEU A 14 -24.47 5.99 -43.97
N LEU A 15 -24.80 7.26 -44.12
CA LEU A 15 -24.01 8.39 -43.65
C LEU A 15 -23.85 8.23 -42.13
N GLY A 16 -22.74 7.63 -41.70
CA GLY A 16 -22.35 7.57 -40.31
C GLY A 16 -21.98 8.97 -39.84
N ALA A 17 -22.77 9.54 -38.95
CA ALA A 17 -22.33 10.63 -38.08
C ALA A 17 -21.05 10.16 -37.42
N GLY A 18 -19.95 10.90 -37.58
CA GLY A 18 -18.67 10.59 -37.00
C GLY A 18 -18.78 10.56 -35.46
N ALA A 19 -18.92 9.38 -34.92
CA ALA A 19 -18.66 9.18 -33.50
C ALA A 19 -17.18 9.42 -33.32
N HIS A 20 -16.81 10.52 -32.67
CA HIS A 20 -15.45 10.70 -32.17
C HIS A 20 -15.18 9.53 -31.25
N ALA A 21 -14.16 8.71 -31.57
CA ALA A 21 -13.80 7.55 -30.83
C ALA A 21 -13.45 7.98 -29.41
N GLN A 22 -14.18 7.50 -28.40
CA GLN A 22 -13.75 7.58 -27.01
C GLN A 22 -12.33 7.03 -26.92
N PRO A 23 -11.45 7.66 -26.13
CA PRO A 23 -10.11 7.12 -25.95
C PRO A 23 -10.24 5.64 -25.52
N PRO A 24 -9.36 4.75 -26.03
CA PRO A 24 -9.37 3.36 -25.60
C PRO A 24 -9.40 3.31 -24.07
N ALA A 25 -10.18 2.41 -23.49
CA ALA A 25 -10.31 2.25 -22.03
C ALA A 25 -8.95 2.08 -21.32
N ASP A 26 -7.89 1.77 -22.08
CA ASP A 26 -6.52 1.53 -21.64
C ASP A 26 -5.54 2.66 -22.01
N ALA A 27 -6.00 3.84 -22.45
CA ALA A 27 -5.09 4.95 -22.73
C ALA A 27 -4.40 5.42 -21.45
N PRO A 28 -3.04 5.53 -21.41
CA PRO A 28 -2.34 5.92 -20.21
C PRO A 28 -2.73 7.34 -19.79
N ARG A 29 -3.04 7.54 -18.50
CA ARG A 29 -3.32 8.86 -17.92
C ARG A 29 -2.00 9.60 -17.63
N ASP A 30 -1.21 9.78 -18.67
CA ASP A 30 0.07 10.48 -18.66
C ASP A 30 -0.12 12.03 -18.75
N PRO A 31 0.96 12.84 -18.76
CA PRO A 31 0.85 14.29 -18.92
C PRO A 31 0.09 14.73 -20.17
N PHE A 32 0.22 14.00 -21.29
CA PHE A 32 -0.52 14.31 -22.53
C PHE A 32 -2.03 14.16 -22.31
N PHE A 33 -2.47 13.08 -21.70
CA PHE A 33 -3.88 12.86 -21.37
C PHE A 33 -4.42 14.03 -20.54
N TRP A 34 -3.76 14.38 -19.44
CA TRP A 34 -4.25 15.44 -18.56
C TRP A 34 -4.20 16.83 -19.20
N LEU A 35 -3.21 17.12 -20.06
CA LEU A 35 -3.21 18.34 -20.85
C LEU A 35 -4.42 18.39 -21.80
N GLY A 36 -4.80 17.28 -22.39
CA GLY A 36 -6.02 17.14 -23.18
C GLY A 36 -7.26 17.46 -22.34
N GLU A 37 -7.42 16.85 -21.19
CA GLU A 37 -8.57 17.04 -20.29
C GLU A 37 -8.68 18.49 -19.80
N ILE A 38 -7.55 19.12 -19.43
CA ILE A 38 -7.51 20.54 -19.05
C ILE A 38 -7.98 21.42 -20.21
N ASN A 39 -7.59 21.14 -21.46
CA ASN A 39 -8.02 21.92 -22.62
C ASN A 39 -9.50 21.70 -22.95
N LYS A 40 -10.03 20.47 -22.82
CA LYS A 40 -11.46 20.20 -22.93
C LYS A 40 -12.28 21.00 -21.90
N ALA A 41 -11.87 20.88 -20.63
CA ALA A 41 -12.54 21.58 -19.54
C ALA A 41 -12.51 23.11 -19.72
N THR A 42 -11.36 23.65 -20.13
CA THR A 42 -11.23 25.08 -20.43
C THR A 42 -12.17 25.51 -21.56
N ALA A 43 -12.23 24.77 -22.66
CA ALA A 43 -13.11 25.09 -23.79
C ALA A 43 -14.58 25.10 -23.36
N VAL A 44 -15.02 24.11 -22.60
CA VAL A 44 -16.41 24.02 -22.11
C VAL A 44 -16.73 25.15 -21.15
N ILE A 45 -15.92 25.29 -20.08
CA ILE A 45 -16.20 26.26 -19.01
C ILE A 45 -16.15 27.70 -19.56
N ASN A 46 -15.10 28.05 -20.28
CA ASN A 46 -14.93 29.41 -20.76
C ASN A 46 -16.01 29.81 -21.80
N THR A 47 -16.55 28.84 -22.52
CA THR A 47 -17.70 29.08 -23.43
C THR A 47 -18.98 29.33 -22.61
N ASP A 48 -19.25 28.47 -21.61
CA ASP A 48 -20.44 28.60 -20.77
C ASP A 48 -20.43 29.90 -19.92
N GLU A 49 -19.26 30.35 -19.47
CA GLU A 49 -19.08 31.59 -18.72
C GLU A 49 -18.92 32.85 -19.58
N GLY A 50 -18.98 32.72 -20.92
CA GLY A 50 -18.83 33.84 -21.83
C GLY A 50 -17.42 34.42 -21.94
N LEU A 51 -16.41 33.70 -21.49
CA LEU A 51 -14.99 34.05 -21.59
C LEU A 51 -14.38 33.65 -22.95
N LEU A 52 -15.05 32.76 -23.67
CA LEU A 52 -14.73 32.34 -25.01
C LEU A 52 -15.96 32.56 -25.87
N ASP A 53 -15.79 33.23 -27.03
CA ASP A 53 -16.88 33.50 -27.97
C ASP A 53 -17.56 32.19 -28.42
N PRO A 54 -18.87 32.01 -28.18
CA PRO A 54 -19.60 30.80 -28.56
C PRO A 54 -19.53 30.51 -30.08
N ALA A 55 -19.35 31.52 -30.93
CA ALA A 55 -19.19 31.33 -32.37
C ALA A 55 -17.84 30.67 -32.73
N MET A 56 -16.81 30.88 -31.96
CA MET A 56 -15.47 30.31 -32.17
C MET A 56 -15.26 28.98 -31.44
N ALA A 57 -15.92 28.79 -30.32
CA ALA A 57 -15.70 27.70 -29.38
C ALA A 57 -15.79 26.31 -30.04
N PRO A 58 -16.76 25.97 -30.90
CA PRO A 58 -16.84 24.65 -31.51
C PRO A 58 -15.65 24.33 -32.43
N ARG A 59 -15.17 25.31 -33.18
CA ARG A 59 -13.98 25.16 -34.05
C ARG A 59 -12.72 24.90 -33.21
N LEU A 60 -12.55 25.65 -32.12
CA LEU A 60 -11.41 25.48 -31.24
C LEU A 60 -11.48 24.14 -30.49
N ALA A 61 -12.66 23.74 -30.04
CA ALA A 61 -12.89 22.42 -29.44
C ALA A 61 -12.56 21.28 -30.41
N ALA A 62 -12.97 21.38 -31.68
CA ALA A 62 -12.60 20.41 -32.71
C ALA A 62 -11.08 20.31 -32.91
N GLY A 63 -10.35 21.42 -32.79
CA GLY A 63 -8.89 21.42 -32.81
C GLY A 63 -8.27 20.69 -31.63
N VAL A 64 -8.83 20.85 -30.44
CA VAL A 64 -8.41 20.07 -29.23
C VAL A 64 -8.69 18.59 -29.42
N ALA A 65 -9.88 18.22 -29.90
CA ALA A 65 -10.25 16.84 -30.19
C ALA A 65 -9.29 16.18 -31.18
N LYS A 66 -8.93 16.88 -32.26
CA LYS A 66 -7.98 16.41 -33.28
C LYS A 66 -6.59 16.12 -32.70
N VAL A 67 -6.07 16.99 -31.85
CA VAL A 67 -4.76 16.78 -31.20
C VAL A 67 -4.80 15.55 -30.28
N ILE A 68 -5.88 15.36 -29.51
CA ILE A 68 -6.05 14.20 -28.64
C ILE A 68 -6.15 12.91 -29.46
N GLU A 69 -6.95 12.92 -30.54
CA GLU A 69 -7.10 11.78 -31.45
C GLU A 69 -5.75 11.38 -32.06
N ASP A 70 -5.00 12.34 -32.60
CA ASP A 70 -3.69 12.12 -33.23
C ASP A 70 -2.69 11.55 -32.23
N GLY A 71 -2.66 12.06 -31.00
CA GLY A 71 -1.76 11.58 -29.94
C GLY A 71 -2.13 10.22 -29.36
N ASN A 72 -3.35 9.74 -29.59
CA ASN A 72 -3.80 8.41 -29.20
C ASN A 72 -3.59 7.34 -30.28
N GLN A 73 -3.10 7.71 -31.45
CA GLN A 73 -2.75 6.74 -32.51
C GLN A 73 -1.55 5.88 -32.08
N PRO A 74 -1.51 4.60 -32.45
CA PRO A 74 -0.37 3.74 -32.14
C PRO A 74 0.95 4.34 -32.62
N GLY A 75 1.94 4.46 -31.71
CA GLY A 75 3.26 5.02 -32.03
C GLY A 75 3.34 6.54 -32.14
N ALA A 76 2.24 7.26 -31.88
CA ALA A 76 2.23 8.72 -31.88
C ALA A 76 3.08 9.29 -30.74
N LYS A 77 3.67 10.46 -30.98
CA LYS A 77 4.33 11.25 -29.92
C LYS A 77 3.26 11.87 -29.02
N ARG A 78 3.46 11.74 -27.72
CA ARG A 78 2.61 12.31 -26.68
C ARG A 78 3.40 13.39 -25.91
N PRO A 79 3.26 14.69 -26.27
CA PRO A 79 3.95 15.77 -25.58
C PRO A 79 3.59 15.82 -24.08
N SER A 80 4.60 16.04 -23.24
CA SER A 80 4.45 16.05 -21.79
C SER A 80 4.47 17.44 -21.15
N THR A 81 4.61 18.49 -21.95
CA THR A 81 4.65 19.88 -21.48
C THR A 81 3.76 20.79 -22.33
N VAL A 82 3.30 21.89 -21.74
CA VAL A 82 2.48 22.89 -22.48
C VAL A 82 3.22 23.42 -23.68
N ILE A 83 4.52 23.72 -23.55
CA ILE A 83 5.35 24.26 -24.65
C ILE A 83 5.40 23.34 -25.86
N THR A 84 5.34 22.01 -25.65
CA THR A 84 5.36 21.02 -26.74
C THR A 84 3.95 20.60 -27.19
N PHE A 85 2.92 20.87 -26.38
CA PHE A 85 1.53 20.55 -26.67
C PHE A 85 0.84 21.70 -27.47
N GLU A 86 1.05 22.98 -27.07
CA GLU A 86 0.40 24.13 -27.69
C GLU A 86 0.69 24.29 -29.22
N PRO A 87 1.92 24.02 -29.72
CA PRO A 87 2.16 24.05 -31.17
C PRO A 87 1.29 23.06 -31.94
N LEU A 88 0.89 21.94 -31.37
CA LEU A 88 -0.05 21.00 -32.03
C LEU A 88 -1.46 21.58 -32.08
N LEU A 89 -1.88 22.27 -31.05
CA LEU A 89 -3.18 22.99 -31.05
C LEU A 89 -3.21 24.07 -32.10
N ILE A 90 -2.14 24.90 -32.18
CA ILE A 90 -2.04 25.96 -33.20
C ILE A 90 -2.07 25.38 -34.61
N LYS A 91 -1.37 24.27 -34.85
CA LYS A 91 -1.39 23.55 -36.13
C LYS A 91 -2.80 23.04 -36.47
N ALA A 92 -3.58 22.59 -35.52
CA ALA A 92 -4.90 22.02 -35.70
C ALA A 92 -6.00 23.07 -35.94
N ALA A 93 -5.96 24.23 -35.27
CA ALA A 93 -7.05 25.20 -35.25
C ALA A 93 -6.61 26.67 -35.46
N GLY A 94 -5.35 26.93 -35.77
CA GLY A 94 -4.80 28.26 -35.95
C GLY A 94 -4.50 28.99 -34.63
N GLN A 95 -4.01 30.23 -34.74
CA GLN A 95 -3.58 31.03 -33.56
C GLN A 95 -4.71 31.32 -32.58
N ASP A 96 -5.95 31.38 -33.03
CA ASP A 96 -7.11 31.65 -32.18
C ASP A 96 -7.27 30.63 -31.05
N ILE A 97 -6.75 29.42 -31.21
CA ILE A 97 -6.83 28.39 -30.15
C ILE A 97 -6.11 28.82 -28.85
N THR A 98 -5.20 29.79 -28.95
CA THR A 98 -4.53 30.35 -27.79
C THR A 98 -5.47 31.22 -26.92
N LEU A 99 -6.70 31.53 -27.35
CA LEU A 99 -7.75 32.09 -26.51
C LEU A 99 -8.09 31.15 -25.33
N LEU A 100 -7.85 29.85 -25.48
CA LEU A 100 -7.94 28.90 -24.35
C LEU A 100 -6.91 29.20 -23.24
N HIS A 101 -5.92 30.05 -23.49
CA HIS A 101 -4.90 30.42 -22.51
C HIS A 101 -5.38 31.46 -21.46
N ALA A 102 -6.66 31.91 -21.56
CA ALA A 102 -7.21 32.86 -20.61
C ALA A 102 -6.98 32.43 -19.14
N GLY A 103 -6.27 33.24 -18.38
CA GLY A 103 -6.05 33.05 -16.94
C GLY A 103 -5.30 31.78 -16.53
N ARG A 104 -4.51 31.18 -17.40
CA ARG A 104 -3.71 29.99 -17.09
C ARG A 104 -2.24 30.16 -17.47
N SER A 105 -1.39 29.32 -16.95
CA SER A 105 0.04 29.25 -17.23
C SER A 105 0.44 27.77 -17.39
N SER A 106 1.61 27.51 -17.99
CA SER A 106 2.20 26.20 -18.02
C SER A 106 2.41 25.62 -16.60
N GLN A 107 2.63 26.47 -15.62
CA GLN A 107 2.95 26.01 -14.24
C GLN A 107 1.74 25.45 -13.49
N ASP A 108 0.58 26.11 -13.54
CA ASP A 108 -0.63 25.57 -12.94
C ASP A 108 -1.17 24.34 -13.69
N MET A 109 -1.05 24.31 -15.03
CA MET A 109 -1.35 23.12 -15.81
C MET A 109 -0.43 21.93 -15.44
N HIS A 110 0.88 22.19 -15.32
CA HIS A 110 1.84 21.16 -14.89
C HIS A 110 1.62 20.71 -13.43
N ALA A 111 1.32 21.62 -12.51
CA ALA A 111 0.95 21.26 -11.14
C ALA A 111 -0.29 20.36 -11.13
N THR A 112 -1.29 20.69 -11.95
CA THR A 112 -2.54 19.93 -12.06
C THR A 112 -2.32 18.49 -12.52
N TYR A 113 -1.59 18.26 -13.62
CA TYR A 113 -1.35 16.88 -14.06
C TYR A 113 -0.42 16.11 -13.11
N ARG A 114 0.51 16.77 -12.42
CA ARG A 114 1.35 16.12 -11.41
C ARG A 114 0.52 15.61 -10.24
N SER A 115 -0.38 16.43 -9.71
CA SER A 115 -1.31 16.02 -8.66
C SER A 115 -2.23 14.90 -9.14
N ALA A 116 -2.81 15.01 -10.34
CA ALA A 116 -3.69 13.99 -10.90
C ALA A 116 -2.99 12.63 -11.08
N ILE A 117 -1.76 12.61 -11.59
CA ILE A 117 -0.96 11.39 -11.78
C ILE A 117 -0.54 10.80 -10.42
N LEU A 118 -0.10 11.63 -9.47
CA LEU A 118 0.25 11.15 -8.15
C LEU A 118 -0.97 10.60 -7.40
N ARG A 119 -2.13 11.23 -7.56
CA ARG A 119 -3.42 10.74 -7.05
C ARG A 119 -3.74 9.33 -7.55
N ASP A 120 -3.61 9.12 -8.88
CA ASP A 120 -3.83 7.80 -9.49
C ASP A 120 -2.82 6.77 -8.95
N LYS A 121 -1.54 7.14 -8.82
CA LYS A 121 -0.49 6.30 -8.25
C LYS A 121 -0.73 5.92 -6.79
N LEU A 122 -1.26 6.82 -5.98
CA LEU A 122 -1.64 6.50 -4.60
C LEU A 122 -2.80 5.49 -4.54
N LEU A 123 -3.75 5.53 -5.48
CA LEU A 123 -4.81 4.52 -5.58
C LEU A 123 -4.26 3.15 -6.03
N GLU A 124 -3.31 3.12 -6.96
CA GLU A 124 -2.62 1.87 -7.35
C GLU A 124 -1.84 1.26 -6.16
N LEU A 125 -1.13 2.10 -5.41
CA LEU A 125 -0.43 1.67 -4.20
C LEU A 125 -1.40 1.16 -3.13
N ALA A 126 -2.53 1.86 -2.92
CA ALA A 126 -3.57 1.44 -1.98
C ALA A 126 -4.17 0.07 -2.33
N ASP A 127 -4.42 -0.18 -3.62
CA ASP A 127 -4.91 -1.47 -4.12
C ASP A 127 -3.93 -2.60 -3.79
N GLN A 128 -2.65 -2.42 -4.14
CA GLN A 128 -1.66 -3.46 -3.90
C GLN A 128 -1.42 -3.69 -2.41
N LEU A 129 -1.42 -2.61 -1.61
CA LEU A 129 -1.31 -2.72 -0.15
C LEU A 129 -2.50 -3.50 0.42
N ASN A 130 -3.71 -3.23 -0.05
CA ASN A 130 -4.93 -3.93 0.38
C ASN A 130 -4.90 -5.41 -0.02
N ALA A 131 -4.42 -5.74 -1.22
CA ALA A 131 -4.27 -7.11 -1.70
C ALA A 131 -3.25 -7.89 -0.84
N THR A 132 -2.07 -7.31 -0.59
CA THR A 132 -1.02 -7.92 0.25
C THR A 132 -1.50 -8.09 1.70
N SER A 133 -2.18 -7.09 2.26
CA SER A 133 -2.77 -7.14 3.60
C SER A 133 -3.85 -8.22 3.70
N THR A 134 -4.64 -8.41 2.65
CA THR A 134 -5.67 -9.48 2.59
C THR A 134 -5.02 -10.86 2.64
N THR A 135 -3.94 -11.08 1.88
CA THR A 135 -3.18 -12.34 1.94
C THR A 135 -2.59 -12.56 3.34
N LEU A 136 -2.05 -11.52 3.96
CA LEU A 136 -1.48 -11.58 5.31
C LEU A 136 -2.54 -11.93 6.36
N VAL A 137 -3.72 -11.30 6.32
CA VAL A 137 -4.83 -11.59 7.26
C VAL A 137 -5.39 -12.99 7.04
N ASN A 138 -5.49 -13.46 5.80
CA ASN A 138 -5.93 -14.84 5.50
C ASN A 138 -4.92 -15.87 6.02
N LEU A 139 -3.63 -15.60 5.89
CA LEU A 139 -2.58 -16.44 6.46
C LEU A 139 -2.64 -16.43 8.00
N ALA A 140 -2.90 -15.27 8.61
CA ALA A 140 -3.08 -15.14 10.05
C ALA A 140 -4.26 -15.97 10.57
N ASP A 141 -5.40 -15.90 9.87
CA ASP A 141 -6.60 -16.67 10.22
C ASP A 141 -6.35 -18.19 10.15
N LYS A 142 -5.60 -18.65 9.15
CA LYS A 142 -5.20 -20.07 9.01
C LYS A 142 -4.34 -20.54 10.19
N HIS A 143 -3.59 -19.65 10.83
CA HIS A 143 -2.60 -19.97 11.85
C HIS A 143 -2.94 -19.41 13.25
N VAL A 144 -4.22 -19.16 13.53
CA VAL A 144 -4.69 -18.66 14.84
C VAL A 144 -4.36 -19.62 16.00
N GLU A 145 -4.35 -20.92 15.74
CA GLU A 145 -4.05 -21.97 16.74
C GLU A 145 -2.63 -22.53 16.62
N THR A 146 -1.84 -22.06 15.64
CA THR A 146 -0.44 -22.51 15.48
C THR A 146 0.45 -21.85 16.52
N VAL A 147 0.84 -22.59 17.55
CA VAL A 147 1.69 -22.10 18.64
C VAL A 147 3.15 -22.11 18.19
N VAL A 148 3.80 -20.96 18.30
CA VAL A 148 5.17 -20.72 17.84
C VAL A 148 5.96 -19.92 18.88
N PRO A 149 7.31 -20.00 18.87
CA PRO A 149 8.12 -19.06 19.63
C PRO A 149 8.06 -17.66 18.99
N ASN A 150 7.84 -16.64 19.82
CA ASN A 150 8.13 -15.26 19.45
C ASN A 150 9.56 -14.92 19.84
N TYR A 151 10.19 -14.08 19.04
CA TYR A 151 11.57 -13.67 19.23
C TYR A 151 11.66 -12.19 19.58
N THR A 152 12.62 -11.85 20.42
CA THR A 152 13.08 -10.49 20.64
C THR A 152 14.60 -10.46 20.51
N ASN A 153 15.15 -9.50 19.81
CA ASN A 153 16.58 -9.42 19.52
C ASN A 153 17.15 -10.70 18.85
N GLY A 154 16.33 -11.42 18.08
CA GLY A 154 16.72 -12.68 17.44
C GLY A 154 16.76 -13.89 18.42
N VAL A 155 16.29 -13.75 19.65
CA VAL A 155 16.27 -14.80 20.67
C VAL A 155 14.84 -15.20 21.01
N ALA A 156 14.55 -16.49 21.09
CA ALA A 156 13.25 -17.01 21.49
C ALA A 156 12.86 -16.49 22.88
N ALA A 157 11.70 -15.89 23.01
CA ALA A 157 11.27 -15.18 24.20
C ALA A 157 10.04 -15.81 24.87
N GLN A 158 8.93 -15.92 24.16
CA GLN A 158 7.66 -16.41 24.73
C GLN A 158 6.86 -17.22 23.69
N PRO A 159 6.00 -18.16 24.15
CA PRO A 159 5.02 -18.81 23.29
C PRO A 159 3.97 -17.80 22.79
N ASN A 160 3.61 -17.90 21.50
CA ASN A 160 2.61 -17.07 20.88
C ASN A 160 1.82 -17.87 19.83
N SER A 161 0.72 -17.33 19.32
CA SER A 161 0.08 -17.76 18.09
C SER A 161 0.77 -17.12 16.88
N TYR A 162 1.04 -17.90 15.84
CA TYR A 162 1.59 -17.34 14.60
C TYR A 162 0.61 -16.39 13.92
N GLY A 163 -0.69 -16.68 14.00
CA GLY A 163 -1.71 -15.74 13.55
C GLY A 163 -1.63 -14.38 14.27
N HIS A 164 -1.36 -14.38 15.57
CA HIS A 164 -1.18 -13.15 16.35
C HIS A 164 0.02 -12.34 15.86
N TYR A 165 1.15 -12.98 15.61
CA TYR A 165 2.33 -12.35 15.03
C TYR A 165 2.02 -11.70 13.67
N LEU A 166 1.36 -12.44 12.77
CA LEU A 166 0.98 -11.93 11.45
C LEU A 166 0.01 -10.76 11.51
N LEU A 167 -0.96 -10.77 12.44
CA LEU A 167 -1.88 -9.64 12.65
C LEU A 167 -1.16 -8.38 13.16
N GLY A 168 -0.05 -8.53 13.86
CA GLY A 168 0.80 -7.41 14.23
C GLY A 168 1.37 -6.68 13.00
N HIS A 169 1.83 -7.44 12.00
CA HIS A 169 2.26 -6.87 10.71
C HIS A 169 1.08 -6.31 9.90
N ALA A 170 -0.09 -6.97 9.92
CA ALA A 170 -1.29 -6.44 9.27
C ALA A 170 -1.72 -5.09 9.87
N ALA A 171 -1.59 -4.91 11.18
CA ALA A 171 -1.86 -3.62 11.83
C ALA A 171 -0.87 -2.51 11.41
N ALA A 172 0.38 -2.86 11.08
CA ALA A 172 1.32 -1.90 10.51
C ALA A 172 0.90 -1.45 9.12
N LEU A 173 0.47 -2.38 8.25
CA LEU A 173 -0.04 -2.05 6.91
C LEU A 173 -1.37 -1.28 6.95
N ASP A 174 -2.22 -1.52 7.95
CA ASP A 174 -3.43 -0.71 8.15
C ASP A 174 -3.09 0.76 8.45
N ARG A 175 -2.06 1.02 9.26
CA ARG A 175 -1.56 2.39 9.48
C ARG A 175 -1.01 3.02 8.21
N ASP A 176 -0.34 2.24 7.33
CA ASP A 176 0.12 2.73 6.04
C ASP A 176 -1.06 3.03 5.10
N ALA A 177 -2.13 2.21 5.12
CA ALA A 177 -3.36 2.49 4.40
C ALA A 177 -4.02 3.81 4.84
N GLN A 178 -4.00 4.11 6.14
CA GLN A 178 -4.48 5.39 6.68
C GLN A 178 -3.64 6.56 6.17
N ARG A 179 -2.30 6.44 6.18
CA ARG A 179 -1.39 7.46 5.63
C ARG A 179 -1.66 7.73 4.15
N ILE A 180 -1.91 6.67 3.36
CA ILE A 180 -2.26 6.84 1.94
C ILE A 180 -3.58 7.61 1.78
N ARG A 181 -4.63 7.31 2.57
CA ARG A 181 -5.90 8.04 2.52
C ARG A 181 -5.73 9.53 2.85
N GLU A 182 -4.94 9.82 3.86
CA GLU A 182 -4.67 11.19 4.30
C GLU A 182 -3.86 11.96 3.25
N ALA A 183 -2.83 11.35 2.69
CA ALA A 183 -2.05 11.93 1.60
C ALA A 183 -2.92 12.13 0.34
N TYR A 184 -3.76 11.14 0.00
CA TYR A 184 -4.72 11.26 -1.09
C TYR A 184 -5.62 12.49 -0.94
N ALA A 185 -6.18 12.71 0.23
CA ALA A 185 -7.04 13.87 0.48
C ALA A 185 -6.32 15.22 0.32
N ARG A 186 -5.00 15.26 0.52
CA ARG A 186 -4.18 16.45 0.28
C ARG A 186 -3.79 16.61 -1.19
N VAL A 187 -3.54 15.51 -1.91
CA VAL A 187 -3.23 15.51 -3.34
C VAL A 187 -4.46 15.73 -4.19
N ASP A 188 -5.66 15.30 -3.73
CA ASP A 188 -6.93 15.42 -4.45
C ASP A 188 -7.53 16.84 -4.36
N ARG A 189 -6.65 17.84 -4.53
CA ARG A 189 -7.01 19.27 -4.59
C ARG A 189 -6.44 19.88 -5.84
N SER A 190 -7.31 20.52 -6.64
CA SER A 190 -6.94 21.12 -7.92
C SER A 190 -6.13 22.41 -7.74
N PRO A 191 -4.92 22.52 -8.31
CA PRO A 191 -4.18 23.78 -8.38
C PRO A 191 -4.56 24.62 -9.60
N MET A 192 -5.39 24.12 -10.53
CA MET A 192 -5.67 24.75 -11.83
C MET A 192 -6.35 26.12 -11.67
N GLY A 193 -6.02 27.06 -12.55
CA GLY A 193 -6.58 28.40 -12.60
C GLY A 193 -5.95 29.39 -11.63
N THR A 194 -4.77 29.05 -11.09
CA THR A 194 -3.98 29.95 -10.21
C THR A 194 -2.95 30.74 -10.99
N THR A 195 -2.88 30.54 -12.28
CA THR A 195 -1.84 31.03 -13.19
C THR A 195 -0.49 30.48 -12.75
N VAL A 196 0.32 31.22 -12.01
CA VAL A 196 1.57 30.66 -11.50
C VAL A 196 1.83 30.98 -10.03
N LEU A 197 1.43 32.17 -9.56
CA LEU A 197 1.79 32.67 -8.24
C LEU A 197 0.63 33.25 -7.44
N ASN A 198 -0.19 34.10 -8.05
CA ASN A 198 -1.10 35.00 -7.36
C ASN A 198 -2.48 35.13 -8.04
N GLY A 199 -2.85 34.13 -8.85
CA GLY A 199 -4.10 34.13 -9.58
C GLY A 199 -4.08 35.05 -10.82
N THR A 200 -5.26 35.43 -11.29
CA THR A 200 -5.45 36.16 -12.55
C THR A 200 -6.59 37.14 -12.42
N SER A 201 -6.67 38.14 -13.32
CA SER A 201 -7.83 39.04 -13.45
C SER A 201 -8.99 38.41 -14.23
N TRP A 202 -8.82 37.21 -14.79
CA TRP A 202 -9.91 36.50 -15.43
C TRP A 202 -10.82 35.86 -14.38
N PRO A 203 -12.15 35.98 -14.50
CA PRO A 203 -13.10 35.41 -13.56
C PRO A 203 -13.33 33.93 -13.86
N LEU A 204 -12.28 33.09 -13.65
CA LEU A 204 -12.33 31.68 -13.94
C LEU A 204 -13.17 30.90 -12.93
N ASP A 205 -13.97 29.94 -13.39
CA ASP A 205 -14.63 28.96 -12.51
C ASP A 205 -13.67 27.79 -12.19
N ARG A 206 -12.83 28.01 -11.19
CA ARG A 206 -11.90 27.00 -10.68
C ARG A 206 -12.60 25.78 -10.07
N GLN A 207 -13.78 25.97 -9.48
CA GLN A 207 -14.53 24.89 -8.85
C GLN A 207 -15.04 23.89 -9.88
N ARG A 208 -15.61 24.38 -10.96
CA ARG A 208 -16.09 23.54 -12.06
C ARG A 208 -14.94 22.84 -12.79
N MET A 209 -13.80 23.52 -12.93
CA MET A 209 -12.58 22.93 -13.44
C MET A 209 -12.12 21.73 -12.59
N ALA A 210 -12.10 21.89 -11.26
CA ALA A 210 -11.75 20.81 -10.34
C ALA A 210 -12.73 19.63 -10.45
N GLN A 211 -14.03 19.90 -10.52
CA GLN A 211 -15.06 18.87 -10.67
C GLN A 211 -14.89 18.07 -11.97
N TYR A 212 -14.67 18.71 -13.10
CA TYR A 212 -14.46 18.02 -14.37
C TYR A 212 -13.19 17.17 -14.40
N LEU A 213 -12.14 17.60 -13.70
CA LEU A 213 -10.89 16.85 -13.60
C LEU A 213 -10.91 15.81 -12.44
N GLY A 214 -12.06 15.65 -11.78
CA GLY A 214 -12.27 14.67 -10.73
C GLY A 214 -11.50 14.96 -9.43
N PHE A 215 -11.21 16.24 -9.14
CA PHE A 215 -10.67 16.66 -7.85
C PHE A 215 -11.81 16.99 -6.88
N GLU A 216 -11.65 16.61 -5.63
CA GLU A 216 -12.64 16.85 -4.56
C GLU A 216 -12.70 18.32 -4.13
N ALA A 217 -11.58 19.04 -4.19
CA ALA A 217 -11.47 20.40 -3.69
C ALA A 217 -10.45 21.24 -4.50
N LEU A 218 -10.29 22.51 -4.09
CA LEU A 218 -9.26 23.41 -4.60
C LEU A 218 -8.07 23.48 -3.65
N VAL A 219 -6.88 23.78 -4.18
CA VAL A 219 -5.84 24.43 -3.39
C VAL A 219 -6.21 25.92 -3.33
N ASP A 220 -6.48 26.44 -2.13
CA ASP A 220 -7.05 27.78 -1.96
C ASP A 220 -6.07 28.89 -2.32
N ASN A 221 -4.86 28.81 -1.78
CA ASN A 221 -3.85 29.83 -2.01
C ASN A 221 -3.13 29.58 -3.34
N ALA A 222 -3.15 30.56 -4.23
CA ALA A 222 -2.56 30.46 -5.58
C ALA A 222 -1.04 30.22 -5.56
N TYR A 223 -0.33 30.77 -4.57
CA TYR A 223 1.11 30.54 -4.43
C TYR A 223 1.38 29.10 -3.95
N ASP A 224 0.66 28.62 -2.96
CA ASP A 224 0.75 27.24 -2.48
C ASP A 224 0.51 26.24 -3.61
N ALA A 225 -0.53 26.47 -4.41
CA ALA A 225 -0.99 25.58 -5.47
C ALA A 225 0.13 25.15 -6.44
N SER A 226 1.00 26.06 -6.84
CA SER A 226 2.03 25.80 -7.85
C SER A 226 3.45 25.74 -7.26
N GLN A 227 3.68 26.37 -6.12
CA GLN A 227 5.03 26.58 -5.58
C GLN A 227 5.34 25.66 -4.40
N ILE A 228 4.43 25.51 -3.44
CA ILE A 228 4.69 24.79 -2.20
C ILE A 228 4.14 23.36 -2.27
N SER A 229 2.83 23.18 -2.49
CA SER A 229 2.21 21.86 -2.49
C SER A 229 2.77 20.93 -3.57
N SER A 230 3.21 21.48 -4.70
CA SER A 230 3.88 20.72 -5.78
C SER A 230 5.22 20.11 -5.36
N MET A 231 5.88 20.66 -4.32
CA MET A 231 7.10 20.10 -3.74
C MET A 231 6.81 19.19 -2.56
N ASP A 232 5.77 19.51 -1.80
CA ASP A 232 5.37 18.81 -0.57
C ASP A 232 4.77 17.41 -0.87
N GLN A 233 3.88 17.32 -1.85
CA GLN A 233 3.20 16.08 -2.24
C GLN A 233 4.15 14.89 -2.54
N PRO A 234 5.23 15.02 -3.33
CA PRO A 234 6.17 13.93 -3.56
C PRO A 234 6.97 13.55 -2.31
N VAL A 235 7.24 14.48 -1.40
CA VAL A 235 7.91 14.19 -0.11
C VAL A 235 7.01 13.38 0.81
N GLU A 236 5.72 13.71 0.88
CA GLU A 236 4.75 12.93 1.64
C GLU A 236 4.61 11.50 1.09
N ALA A 237 4.48 11.35 -0.23
CA ALA A 237 4.47 10.04 -0.87
C ALA A 237 5.75 9.23 -0.60
N ALA A 238 6.91 9.87 -0.61
CA ALA A 238 8.19 9.26 -0.27
C ALA A 238 8.24 8.74 1.17
N SER A 239 7.67 9.48 2.11
CA SER A 239 7.55 9.06 3.52
C SER A 239 6.69 7.80 3.68
N ILE A 240 5.60 7.71 2.93
CA ILE A 240 4.71 6.54 2.92
C ILE A 240 5.43 5.33 2.31
N VAL A 241 6.06 5.50 1.15
CA VAL A 241 6.86 4.45 0.50
C VAL A 241 7.95 3.92 1.45
N THR A 242 8.64 4.82 2.14
CA THR A 242 9.66 4.45 3.14
C THR A 242 9.04 3.62 4.27
N SER A 243 7.90 4.05 4.83
CA SER A 243 7.21 3.32 5.91
C SER A 243 6.86 1.89 5.50
N ILE A 244 6.25 1.71 4.33
CA ILE A 244 5.88 0.39 3.80
C ILE A 244 7.13 -0.47 3.58
N ALA A 245 8.20 0.11 3.03
CA ALA A 245 9.45 -0.60 2.78
C ALA A 245 10.13 -1.08 4.07
N LEU A 246 10.11 -0.28 5.13
CA LEU A 246 10.65 -0.67 6.43
C LEU A 246 9.82 -1.80 7.06
N HIS A 247 8.48 -1.76 6.99
CA HIS A 247 7.63 -2.85 7.46
C HIS A 247 7.88 -4.16 6.68
N THR A 248 8.02 -4.07 5.36
CA THR A 248 8.38 -5.21 4.51
C THR A 248 9.75 -5.78 4.90
N GLY A 249 10.75 -4.93 5.05
CA GLY A 249 12.11 -5.33 5.42
C GLY A 249 12.16 -6.03 6.78
N ASN A 250 11.46 -5.50 7.79
CA ASN A 250 11.39 -6.10 9.12
C ASN A 250 10.77 -7.51 9.09
N PHE A 251 9.66 -7.69 8.36
CA PHE A 251 9.04 -9.01 8.19
C PHE A 251 9.99 -10.00 7.50
N VAL A 252 10.62 -9.57 6.41
CA VAL A 252 11.55 -10.44 5.66
C VAL A 252 12.74 -10.84 6.52
N GLU A 253 13.29 -9.93 7.31
CA GLU A 253 14.43 -10.21 8.19
C GLU A 253 14.08 -11.23 9.29
N ASP A 254 12.88 -11.11 9.88
CA ASP A 254 12.39 -12.11 10.86
C ASP A 254 12.28 -13.51 10.22
N VAL A 255 11.73 -13.61 9.02
CA VAL A 255 11.66 -14.87 8.28
C VAL A 255 13.06 -15.40 7.94
N MET A 256 13.99 -14.53 7.53
CA MET A 256 15.38 -14.91 7.26
C MET A 256 16.09 -15.42 8.51
N THR A 257 15.82 -14.86 9.68
CA THR A 257 16.35 -15.34 10.96
C THR A 257 15.89 -16.78 11.22
N GLN A 258 14.62 -17.11 10.94
CA GLN A 258 14.12 -18.48 11.01
C GLN A 258 14.78 -19.40 9.99
N TYR A 259 14.93 -18.93 8.77
CA TYR A 259 15.57 -19.69 7.68
C TYR A 259 17.03 -20.07 8.00
N ALA A 260 17.72 -19.28 8.82
CA ALA A 260 19.10 -19.51 9.24
C ALA A 260 19.24 -20.55 10.36
N GLN A 261 18.15 -20.99 11.00
CA GLN A 261 18.20 -22.02 12.04
C GLN A 261 18.60 -23.38 11.46
N SER A 262 19.21 -24.21 12.26
CA SER A 262 19.60 -25.58 11.84
C SER A 262 18.39 -26.46 11.50
N ARG A 263 17.24 -26.19 12.12
CA ARG A 263 15.95 -26.86 11.92
C ARG A 263 14.84 -25.82 11.90
N PRO A 264 14.69 -25.06 10.82
CA PRO A 264 13.70 -23.99 10.74
C PRO A 264 12.26 -24.53 10.75
N TRP A 265 11.34 -23.78 11.35
CA TRP A 265 9.91 -24.08 11.29
C TRP A 265 9.17 -23.23 10.23
N ILE A 266 9.85 -22.24 9.63
CA ILE A 266 9.39 -21.50 8.44
C ILE A 266 10.33 -21.83 7.29
N LEU A 267 9.76 -22.24 6.16
CA LEU A 267 10.45 -22.40 4.89
C LEU A 267 9.61 -21.77 3.77
N LEU A 268 10.18 -21.64 2.59
CA LEU A 268 9.44 -21.36 1.37
C LEU A 268 9.21 -22.67 0.60
N GLU A 269 8.07 -22.78 -0.06
CA GLU A 269 7.78 -23.83 -1.03
C GLU A 269 8.87 -23.86 -2.11
N GLU A 270 9.43 -25.03 -2.38
CA GLU A 270 10.50 -25.18 -3.38
C GLU A 270 10.00 -25.02 -4.80
N GLY A 271 10.79 -24.40 -5.66
CA GLY A 271 10.44 -24.14 -7.05
C GLY A 271 9.69 -22.84 -7.27
N GLY A 272 9.08 -22.65 -8.44
CA GLY A 272 8.27 -21.46 -8.77
C GLY A 272 9.01 -20.12 -8.70
N GLY A 273 10.34 -20.12 -8.61
CA GLY A 273 11.13 -18.90 -8.39
C GLY A 273 11.17 -18.46 -6.92
N ASN A 274 10.70 -19.30 -5.97
CA ASN A 274 10.75 -19.01 -4.53
C ASN A 274 12.12 -19.31 -3.95
N THR A 275 12.71 -20.44 -4.41
CA THR A 275 14.04 -20.91 -4.00
C THR A 275 14.90 -21.24 -5.21
N TYR A 276 16.22 -21.27 -5.00
CA TYR A 276 17.16 -21.77 -6.00
C TYR A 276 18.20 -22.70 -5.38
N VAL A 277 18.65 -23.68 -6.18
CA VAL A 277 19.62 -24.70 -5.78
C VAL A 277 21.03 -24.11 -5.77
N SER A 278 21.85 -24.50 -4.78
CA SER A 278 23.28 -24.19 -4.79
C SER A 278 23.99 -24.96 -5.89
N SER A 279 24.91 -24.32 -6.59
CA SER A 279 25.74 -24.96 -7.63
C SER A 279 26.74 -26.00 -7.07
N ALA A 280 27.04 -25.92 -5.77
CA ALA A 280 28.07 -26.79 -5.14
C ALA A 280 27.49 -27.69 -4.04
N MET A 281 26.41 -27.28 -3.37
CA MET A 281 25.83 -27.99 -2.22
C MET A 281 24.45 -28.52 -2.57
N PRO A 282 24.28 -29.82 -2.87
CA PRO A 282 23.02 -30.37 -3.41
C PRO A 282 21.80 -30.19 -2.50
N GLN A 283 22.00 -30.17 -1.18
CA GLN A 283 20.94 -30.03 -0.17
C GLN A 283 20.52 -28.59 0.05
N LYS A 284 21.32 -27.60 -0.39
CA LYS A 284 21.09 -26.18 -0.06
C LYS A 284 20.02 -25.57 -0.97
N ARG A 285 18.96 -25.05 -0.37
CA ARG A 285 17.91 -24.26 -1.00
C ARG A 285 18.01 -22.83 -0.54
N ASN A 286 18.42 -21.94 -1.43
CA ASN A 286 18.54 -20.51 -1.11
C ASN A 286 17.16 -19.85 -1.24
N PRO A 287 16.75 -19.00 -0.31
CA PRO A 287 15.45 -18.33 -0.33
C PRO A 287 15.46 -17.10 -1.27
N GLY A 288 15.50 -17.37 -2.58
CA GLY A 288 15.63 -16.33 -3.62
C GLY A 288 14.58 -15.24 -3.49
N LEU A 289 13.31 -15.64 -3.30
CA LEU A 289 12.20 -14.70 -3.19
C LEU A 289 12.31 -13.76 -1.97
N LEU A 290 12.83 -14.26 -0.83
CA LEU A 290 13.11 -13.41 0.34
C LEU A 290 14.21 -12.40 0.04
N ASN A 291 15.31 -12.85 -0.59
CA ASN A 291 16.41 -11.97 -0.98
C ASN A 291 15.95 -10.87 -1.96
N ASP A 292 15.13 -11.24 -2.95
CA ASP A 292 14.59 -10.31 -3.93
C ASP A 292 13.62 -9.30 -3.29
N THR A 293 12.81 -9.75 -2.33
CA THR A 293 11.88 -8.87 -1.60
C THR A 293 12.64 -7.88 -0.72
N ARG A 294 13.67 -8.33 0.00
CA ARG A 294 14.56 -7.47 0.78
C ARG A 294 15.25 -6.42 -0.10
N SER A 295 15.76 -6.84 -1.25
CA SER A 295 16.41 -5.94 -2.21
C SER A 295 15.43 -4.92 -2.78
N ALA A 296 14.19 -5.33 -3.08
CA ALA A 296 13.14 -4.43 -3.53
C ALA A 296 12.77 -3.39 -2.46
N ALA A 297 12.74 -3.76 -1.17
CA ALA A 297 12.53 -2.82 -0.09
C ALA A 297 13.66 -1.77 0.00
N SER A 298 14.91 -2.19 -0.13
CA SER A 298 16.06 -1.28 -0.19
C SER A 298 15.98 -0.32 -1.39
N THR A 299 15.54 -0.81 -2.55
CA THR A 299 15.33 -0.01 -3.76
C THR A 299 14.24 1.04 -3.53
N ALA A 300 13.11 0.66 -2.92
CA ALA A 300 12.03 1.58 -2.62
C ALA A 300 12.48 2.71 -1.68
N VAL A 301 13.23 2.41 -0.62
CA VAL A 301 13.83 3.43 0.26
C VAL A 301 14.79 4.34 -0.51
N THR A 302 15.65 3.78 -1.36
CA THR A 302 16.60 4.56 -2.16
C THR A 302 15.89 5.55 -3.07
N LEU A 303 14.82 5.12 -3.76
CA LEU A 303 14.03 6.00 -4.63
C LEU A 303 13.26 7.06 -3.83
N ALA A 304 12.77 6.72 -2.64
CA ALA A 304 12.07 7.64 -1.76
C ALA A 304 12.98 8.77 -1.22
N MET A 305 14.27 8.54 -1.12
CA MET A 305 15.23 9.62 -0.75
C MET A 305 15.33 10.73 -1.81
N GLY A 306 14.99 10.41 -3.07
CA GLY A 306 15.06 11.37 -4.18
C GLY A 306 14.26 12.66 -3.92
N PRO A 307 12.93 12.60 -3.78
CA PRO A 307 12.12 13.80 -3.51
C PRO A 307 12.55 14.57 -2.25
N ILE A 308 12.97 13.86 -1.20
CA ILE A 308 13.41 14.48 0.06
C ILE A 308 14.66 15.33 -0.18
N LEU A 309 15.68 14.76 -0.83
CA LEU A 309 16.95 15.46 -1.12
C LEU A 309 16.76 16.58 -2.15
N GLN A 310 15.90 16.36 -3.16
CA GLN A 310 15.63 17.34 -4.20
C GLN A 310 14.79 18.54 -3.71
N THR A 311 14.03 18.38 -2.63
CA THR A 311 13.25 19.46 -2.01
C THR A 311 14.07 20.27 -1.00
N HIS A 312 15.13 19.70 -0.46
CA HIS A 312 15.96 20.35 0.55
C HIS A 312 16.72 21.55 -0.02
N ASN A 313 16.60 22.71 0.63
CA ASN A 313 17.32 23.95 0.30
C ASN A 313 17.15 24.46 -1.13
N ILE A 314 15.97 24.28 -1.74
CA ILE A 314 15.66 24.88 -3.04
C ILE A 314 14.69 26.07 -2.90
N THR A 315 14.80 27.01 -3.82
CA THR A 315 13.86 28.11 -3.93
C THR A 315 12.51 27.61 -4.48
N PRO A 316 11.36 28.06 -3.93
CA PRO A 316 10.05 27.76 -4.51
C PRO A 316 10.01 28.06 -6.02
N GLY A 317 9.36 27.20 -6.79
CA GLY A 317 9.32 27.31 -8.26
C GLY A 317 10.32 26.43 -8.99
N MET A 318 11.36 25.93 -8.34
CA MET A 318 12.30 24.99 -8.94
C MET A 318 11.59 23.66 -9.30
N SER A 319 12.16 22.94 -10.26
CA SER A 319 11.52 21.74 -10.83
C SER A 319 12.07 20.43 -10.29
N ASP A 320 13.08 20.46 -9.44
CA ASP A 320 13.87 19.31 -8.99
C ASP A 320 13.00 18.15 -8.47
N PRO A 321 12.08 18.33 -7.47
CA PRO A 321 11.25 17.25 -6.96
C PRO A 321 9.99 16.98 -7.83
N LYS A 322 9.80 17.72 -8.92
CA LYS A 322 8.55 17.75 -9.71
C LYS A 322 8.52 16.79 -10.89
N SER A 323 9.49 15.87 -10.97
CA SER A 323 9.56 14.88 -12.05
C SER A 323 8.47 13.81 -11.92
N VAL A 324 7.48 13.82 -12.81
CA VAL A 324 6.43 12.77 -12.88
C VAL A 324 7.06 11.38 -13.02
N LYS A 325 8.07 11.22 -13.87
CA LYS A 325 8.74 9.94 -14.10
C LYS A 325 9.40 9.38 -12.83
N GLN A 326 10.13 10.22 -12.09
CA GLN A 326 10.81 9.80 -10.87
C GLN A 326 9.82 9.50 -9.74
N ASN A 327 8.81 10.35 -9.55
CA ASN A 327 7.81 10.17 -8.51
C ASN A 327 6.93 8.94 -8.78
N SER A 328 6.55 8.70 -10.05
CA SER A 328 5.85 7.46 -10.41
C SER A 328 6.72 6.23 -10.19
N ALA A 329 7.98 6.24 -10.62
CA ALA A 329 8.90 5.12 -10.42
C ALA A 329 9.12 4.79 -8.95
N MET A 330 9.15 5.79 -8.07
CA MET A 330 9.21 5.60 -6.61
C MET A 330 7.99 4.82 -6.10
N VAL A 331 6.78 5.22 -6.47
CA VAL A 331 5.55 4.53 -6.06
C VAL A 331 5.47 3.14 -6.70
N ASP A 332 5.80 3.00 -7.98
CA ASP A 332 5.84 1.70 -8.68
C ASP A 332 6.81 0.71 -8.03
N SER A 333 7.93 1.20 -7.48
CA SER A 333 8.87 0.35 -6.74
C SER A 333 8.24 -0.22 -5.46
N ALA A 334 7.44 0.56 -4.74
CA ALA A 334 6.70 0.10 -3.57
C ALA A 334 5.61 -0.93 -3.95
N ILE A 335 4.90 -0.70 -5.05
CA ILE A 335 3.92 -1.65 -5.58
C ILE A 335 4.60 -2.98 -5.93
N SER A 336 5.70 -2.93 -6.66
CA SER A 336 6.48 -4.11 -7.03
C SER A 336 7.04 -4.88 -5.81
N MET A 337 7.47 -4.15 -4.78
CA MET A 337 7.91 -4.73 -3.51
C MET A 337 6.75 -5.44 -2.79
N LEU A 338 5.57 -4.82 -2.71
CA LEU A 338 4.37 -5.42 -2.10
C LEU A 338 3.91 -6.67 -2.85
N GLN A 339 4.00 -6.69 -4.19
CA GLN A 339 3.73 -7.88 -4.99
C GLN A 339 4.68 -9.04 -4.66
N ARG A 340 5.97 -8.74 -4.41
CA ARG A 340 6.94 -9.75 -3.96
C ARG A 340 6.62 -10.22 -2.54
N TRP A 341 6.26 -9.33 -1.63
CA TRP A 341 5.85 -9.71 -0.29
C TRP A 341 4.59 -10.59 -0.31
N ASP A 342 3.59 -10.25 -1.11
CA ASP A 342 2.40 -11.09 -1.31
C ASP A 342 2.77 -12.51 -1.78
N ARG A 343 3.74 -12.63 -2.70
CA ARG A 343 4.26 -13.92 -3.13
C ARG A 343 5.00 -14.66 -1.99
N VAL A 344 5.77 -13.95 -1.17
CA VAL A 344 6.41 -14.55 0.01
C VAL A 344 5.35 -15.16 0.92
N LEU A 345 4.31 -14.40 1.27
CA LEU A 345 3.23 -14.88 2.14
C LEU A 345 2.54 -16.15 1.59
N LYS A 346 2.33 -16.20 0.28
CA LYS A 346 1.72 -17.35 -0.41
C LYS A 346 2.66 -18.56 -0.49
N ALA A 347 3.97 -18.33 -0.52
CA ALA A 347 4.99 -19.39 -0.62
C ALA A 347 5.45 -19.92 0.74
N MET A 348 5.07 -19.27 1.85
CA MET A 348 5.48 -19.70 3.19
C MET A 348 4.90 -21.05 3.57
N VAL A 349 5.78 -21.93 4.02
CA VAL A 349 5.46 -23.23 4.60
C VAL A 349 5.79 -23.20 6.08
N ILE A 350 4.76 -23.31 6.91
CA ILE A 350 4.86 -23.29 8.38
C ILE A 350 4.74 -24.72 8.88
N SER A 351 5.69 -25.13 9.71
CA SER A 351 5.66 -26.43 10.39
C SER A 351 5.27 -26.26 11.87
N PRO A 352 3.99 -26.45 12.23
CA PRO A 352 3.53 -26.29 13.63
C PRO A 352 4.23 -27.24 14.60
N ASP A 353 4.44 -28.50 14.20
CA ASP A 353 5.10 -29.51 15.04
C ASP A 353 6.54 -29.12 15.34
N ARG A 354 7.25 -28.58 14.34
CA ARG A 354 8.64 -28.14 14.53
C ARG A 354 8.71 -26.89 15.42
N ALA A 355 7.79 -25.95 15.26
CA ALA A 355 7.71 -24.76 16.12
C ALA A 355 7.45 -25.15 17.59
N LEU A 356 6.53 -26.10 17.81
CA LEU A 356 6.22 -26.62 19.13
C LEU A 356 7.40 -27.42 19.73
N GLU A 357 8.13 -28.19 18.92
CA GLU A 357 9.36 -28.88 19.35
C GLU A 357 10.41 -27.88 19.84
N GLU A 358 10.58 -26.75 19.16
CA GLU A 358 11.50 -25.69 19.60
C GLU A 358 11.08 -25.13 20.96
N LEU A 359 9.80 -24.78 21.12
CA LEU A 359 9.25 -24.29 22.40
C LEU A 359 9.43 -25.31 23.54
N ASN A 360 9.19 -26.58 23.28
CA ASN A 360 9.33 -27.66 24.26
C ASN A 360 10.79 -28.05 24.54
N SER A 361 11.73 -27.50 23.78
CA SER A 361 13.17 -27.73 23.97
C SER A 361 13.87 -26.58 24.70
N ASP A 362 13.19 -25.47 24.94
CA ASP A 362 13.70 -24.29 25.62
C ASP A 362 12.73 -23.83 26.72
N TRP A 363 13.21 -22.98 27.61
CA TRP A 363 12.51 -22.51 28.81
C TRP A 363 11.75 -21.20 28.59
N THR A 364 11.23 -20.98 27.40
CA THR A 364 10.46 -19.78 27.01
C THR A 364 9.16 -19.61 27.81
N ALA A 365 8.64 -20.69 28.37
CA ALA A 365 7.42 -20.71 29.19
C ALA A 365 7.68 -20.31 30.68
N SER A 366 8.92 -20.21 31.13
CA SER A 366 9.29 -20.08 32.58
C SER A 366 8.69 -18.83 33.26
N GLN A 367 8.42 -17.76 32.53
CA GLN A 367 7.76 -16.57 33.10
C GLN A 367 6.36 -16.89 33.65
N GLU A 368 5.58 -17.75 33.00
CA GLU A 368 4.23 -18.10 33.45
C GLU A 368 4.22 -18.76 34.82
N LEU A 369 5.30 -19.49 35.17
CA LEU A 369 5.46 -20.07 36.49
C LEU A 369 5.46 -18.99 37.60
N ALA A 370 6.21 -17.90 37.39
CA ALA A 370 6.21 -16.77 38.33
C ALA A 370 4.88 -16.02 38.36
N ASP A 371 4.27 -15.84 37.17
CA ASP A 371 2.99 -15.11 37.01
C ASP A 371 1.84 -15.86 37.70
N VAL A 372 1.76 -17.19 37.57
CA VAL A 372 0.74 -18.02 38.28
C VAL A 372 0.91 -17.97 39.78
N LEU A 373 2.13 -18.06 40.29
CA LEU A 373 2.41 -17.95 41.73
C LEU A 373 1.94 -16.59 42.27
N MET A 374 2.17 -15.51 41.53
CA MET A 374 1.71 -14.18 41.94
C MET A 374 0.19 -14.03 41.80
N ARG A 375 -0.38 -14.39 40.63
CA ARG A 375 -1.79 -14.18 40.32
C ARG A 375 -2.72 -15.01 41.22
N LYS A 376 -2.42 -16.29 41.38
CA LYS A 376 -3.28 -17.23 42.08
C LYS A 376 -2.95 -17.33 43.55
N TYR A 377 -1.67 -17.40 43.90
CA TYR A 377 -1.22 -17.68 45.28
C TYR A 377 -0.71 -16.45 46.02
N LYS A 378 -0.78 -15.26 45.39
CA LYS A 378 -0.44 -13.98 46.01
C LYS A 378 1.03 -13.87 46.49
N LEU A 379 1.90 -14.67 45.90
CA LEU A 379 3.34 -14.53 46.17
C LEU A 379 3.88 -13.31 45.39
N PRO A 380 4.80 -12.54 45.99
CA PRO A 380 5.44 -11.44 45.26
C PRO A 380 6.16 -11.94 43.99
N PHE A 381 6.11 -11.18 42.91
CA PHE A 381 6.73 -11.56 41.63
C PHE A 381 8.19 -12.03 41.82
N ARG A 382 8.99 -11.33 42.61
CA ARG A 382 10.41 -11.67 42.79
C ARG A 382 10.63 -13.03 43.42
N VAL A 383 9.72 -13.50 44.29
CA VAL A 383 9.79 -14.87 44.88
C VAL A 383 9.52 -15.91 43.78
N GLY A 384 8.46 -15.74 43.03
CA GLY A 384 8.14 -16.63 41.91
C GLY A 384 9.20 -16.58 40.79
N HIS A 385 9.74 -15.42 40.47
CA HIS A 385 10.81 -15.26 39.48
C HIS A 385 12.11 -15.93 39.92
N HIS A 386 12.50 -15.79 41.20
CA HIS A 386 13.69 -16.47 41.74
C HIS A 386 13.52 -17.99 41.67
N PHE A 387 12.39 -18.52 42.13
CA PHE A 387 12.05 -19.93 42.00
C PHE A 387 12.14 -20.41 40.54
N ALA A 388 11.49 -19.69 39.59
CA ALA A 388 11.55 -20.03 38.17
C ALA A 388 12.99 -20.01 37.61
N SER A 389 13.83 -19.07 38.06
CA SER A 389 15.23 -18.97 37.66
C SER A 389 16.02 -20.20 38.15
N GLU A 390 15.82 -20.64 39.41
CA GLU A 390 16.49 -21.82 39.96
C GLU A 390 16.01 -23.11 39.25
N VAL A 391 14.71 -23.23 38.92
CA VAL A 391 14.19 -24.34 38.12
C VAL A 391 14.89 -24.39 36.77
N VAL A 392 15.01 -23.25 36.06
CA VAL A 392 15.69 -23.17 34.77
C VAL A 392 17.18 -23.49 34.89
N SER A 393 17.86 -22.99 35.91
CA SER A 393 19.28 -23.25 36.17
C SER A 393 19.54 -24.76 36.43
N TYR A 394 18.73 -25.38 37.26
CA TYR A 394 18.80 -26.82 37.53
C TYR A 394 18.54 -27.64 36.25
N ALA A 395 17.51 -27.28 35.51
CA ALA A 395 17.13 -27.97 34.27
C ALA A 395 18.26 -27.90 33.22
N LYS A 396 18.84 -26.74 33.02
CA LYS A 396 19.96 -26.56 32.10
C LYS A 396 21.20 -27.37 32.52
N ALA A 397 21.53 -27.36 33.81
CA ALA A 397 22.65 -28.15 34.34
C ALA A 397 22.46 -29.65 34.17
N ASN A 398 21.24 -30.15 34.17
CA ASN A 398 20.89 -31.56 34.04
C ASN A 398 20.31 -31.96 32.69
N ASN A 399 20.30 -31.04 31.69
CA ASN A 399 19.75 -31.26 30.34
C ASN A 399 18.29 -31.75 30.37
N ILE A 400 17.45 -31.15 31.22
CA ILE A 400 16.02 -31.49 31.36
C ILE A 400 15.18 -30.51 30.55
N LYS A 401 14.25 -31.03 29.74
CA LYS A 401 13.26 -30.22 29.01
C LYS A 401 12.13 -29.77 29.93
N PRO A 402 11.44 -28.66 29.62
CA PRO A 402 10.37 -28.12 30.46
C PRO A 402 9.30 -29.13 30.86
N LEU A 403 8.73 -29.87 29.91
CA LEU A 403 7.67 -30.83 30.18
C LEU A 403 8.12 -32.11 30.90
N ASP A 404 9.43 -32.41 30.89
CA ASP A 404 10.02 -33.55 31.53
C ASP A 404 10.51 -33.22 32.96
N PHE A 405 10.35 -31.99 33.43
CA PHE A 405 10.88 -31.53 34.71
C PHE A 405 10.18 -32.26 35.88
N PRO A 406 10.93 -32.93 36.81
CA PRO A 406 10.32 -33.65 37.89
C PRO A 406 9.66 -32.72 38.91
N TYR A 407 8.38 -32.94 39.20
CA TYR A 407 7.61 -32.07 40.10
C TYR A 407 8.20 -32.09 41.55
N ASP A 408 8.65 -33.26 42.03
CA ASP A 408 9.29 -33.34 43.33
C ASP A 408 10.58 -32.52 43.44
N GLN A 409 11.32 -32.40 42.33
CA GLN A 409 12.47 -31.51 42.28
C GLN A 409 12.06 -30.05 42.32
N ALA A 410 10.95 -29.69 41.64
CA ALA A 410 10.41 -28.33 41.70
C ALA A 410 9.99 -27.95 43.14
N ARG A 411 9.40 -28.88 43.88
CA ARG A 411 9.05 -28.67 45.29
C ARG A 411 10.29 -28.38 46.17
N ARG A 412 11.37 -29.13 45.99
CA ARG A 412 12.63 -28.91 46.71
C ARG A 412 13.24 -27.54 46.37
N ILE A 413 13.32 -27.20 45.09
CA ILE A 413 13.86 -25.91 44.67
C ILE A 413 13.01 -24.75 45.21
N TYR A 414 11.69 -24.93 45.28
CA TYR A 414 10.82 -23.91 45.88
C TYR A 414 11.07 -23.74 47.38
N GLU A 415 11.19 -24.86 48.14
CA GLU A 415 11.51 -24.84 49.54
C GLU A 415 12.83 -24.10 49.84
N GLU A 416 13.87 -24.38 49.03
CA GLU A 416 15.17 -23.70 49.12
C GLU A 416 15.06 -22.22 48.75
N ALA A 417 14.28 -21.86 47.70
CA ALA A 417 14.11 -20.48 47.24
C ALA A 417 13.38 -19.59 48.27
N VAL A 418 12.59 -20.15 49.15
CA VAL A 418 11.86 -19.40 50.20
C VAL A 418 12.47 -19.56 51.58
N GLU A 419 13.57 -20.32 51.73
CA GLU A 419 14.24 -20.53 52.99
C GLU A 419 14.61 -19.21 53.69
N GLY A 420 14.33 -19.10 54.97
CA GLY A 420 14.56 -17.88 55.75
C GLY A 420 13.59 -16.73 55.47
N SER A 421 12.61 -16.92 54.57
CA SER A 421 11.57 -15.94 54.28
C SER A 421 10.32 -16.15 55.14
N LYS A 422 9.33 -15.26 55.04
CA LYS A 422 8.02 -15.40 55.71
C LYS A 422 7.02 -16.26 54.93
N TYR A 423 7.40 -16.82 53.78
CA TYR A 423 6.51 -17.58 52.90
C TYR A 423 6.55 -19.08 53.26
N PRO A 424 5.42 -19.82 53.07
CA PRO A 424 5.38 -21.25 53.31
C PRO A 424 6.41 -21.99 52.46
N ALA A 425 7.07 -22.99 53.06
CA ALA A 425 8.07 -23.84 52.37
C ALA A 425 7.45 -24.79 51.35
N GLU A 426 6.15 -25.08 51.47
CA GLU A 426 5.43 -25.94 50.53
C GLU A 426 5.07 -25.19 49.26
N LEU A 427 5.41 -25.74 48.09
CA LEU A 427 5.00 -25.22 46.81
C LEU A 427 3.47 -25.24 46.71
N PRO A 428 2.79 -24.06 46.56
CA PRO A 428 1.33 -24.01 46.71
C PRO A 428 0.56 -24.52 45.50
N MET A 429 1.23 -24.75 44.34
CA MET A 429 0.59 -25.28 43.14
C MET A 429 0.69 -26.80 43.06
N SER A 430 -0.33 -27.44 42.51
CA SER A 430 -0.32 -28.87 42.22
C SER A 430 0.60 -29.22 41.04
N GLU A 431 0.94 -30.51 40.88
CA GLU A 431 1.72 -30.98 39.75
C GLU A 431 1.06 -30.64 38.39
N ALA A 432 -0.26 -30.80 38.28
CA ALA A 432 -1.00 -30.48 37.08
C ALA A 432 -0.89 -28.99 36.73
N GLU A 433 -0.96 -28.11 37.73
CA GLU A 433 -0.79 -26.66 37.53
C GLU A 433 0.66 -26.31 37.17
N PHE A 434 1.63 -26.94 37.82
CA PHE A 434 3.05 -26.76 37.50
C PHE A 434 3.31 -27.12 36.02
N ARG A 435 2.83 -28.27 35.54
CA ARG A 435 2.98 -28.68 34.16
C ARG A 435 2.29 -27.73 33.19
N ALA A 436 1.10 -27.23 33.52
CA ALA A 436 0.38 -26.27 32.72
C ALA A 436 1.13 -24.93 32.56
N THR A 437 1.93 -24.52 33.56
CA THR A 437 2.75 -23.29 33.44
C THR A 437 3.95 -23.47 32.50
N LEU A 438 4.30 -24.69 32.15
CA LEU A 438 5.41 -25.03 31.26
C LEU A 438 4.92 -25.47 29.85
N ASP A 439 3.59 -25.62 29.68
CA ASP A 439 2.99 -26.00 28.42
C ASP A 439 2.71 -24.77 27.53
N PRO A 440 3.43 -24.60 26.41
CA PRO A 440 3.24 -23.46 25.52
C PRO A 440 1.80 -23.31 25.00
N VAL A 441 1.13 -24.43 24.73
CA VAL A 441 -0.25 -24.42 24.21
C VAL A 441 -1.23 -23.94 25.29
N ALA A 442 -1.09 -24.43 26.52
CA ALA A 442 -1.91 -24.00 27.63
C ALA A 442 -1.69 -22.49 27.94
N ILE A 443 -0.45 -22.00 27.85
CA ILE A 443 -0.12 -20.60 28.08
C ILE A 443 -0.84 -19.70 27.08
N VAL A 444 -0.73 -19.99 25.79
CA VAL A 444 -1.37 -19.20 24.72
C VAL A 444 -2.90 -19.21 24.90
N LYS A 445 -3.48 -20.38 25.15
CA LYS A 445 -4.92 -20.54 25.31
C LYS A 445 -5.50 -19.78 26.50
N HIS A 446 -4.73 -19.64 27.58
CA HIS A 446 -5.19 -19.01 28.83
C HIS A 446 -4.79 -17.55 28.97
N ARG A 447 -4.18 -16.92 27.95
CA ARG A 447 -3.99 -15.48 27.95
C ARG A 447 -5.32 -14.76 28.12
N ALA A 448 -5.34 -13.67 28.90
CA ALA A 448 -6.58 -12.94 29.23
C ALA A 448 -6.54 -11.48 28.80
N THR A 449 -5.40 -11.02 28.29
CA THR A 449 -5.20 -9.63 27.89
C THR A 449 -5.94 -9.34 26.59
N VAL A 450 -6.64 -8.22 26.50
CA VAL A 450 -7.18 -7.70 25.23
C VAL A 450 -6.04 -7.52 24.23
N GLY A 451 -6.22 -8.04 23.03
CA GLY A 451 -5.20 -8.06 21.98
C GLY A 451 -4.15 -9.16 22.15
N GLY A 452 -4.34 -10.11 23.07
CA GLY A 452 -3.48 -11.27 23.21
C GLY A 452 -3.81 -12.41 22.23
N PRO A 453 -3.02 -13.51 22.23
CA PRO A 453 -3.12 -14.59 21.26
C PRO A 453 -4.21 -15.64 21.56
N GLN A 454 -5.02 -15.45 22.60
CA GLN A 454 -6.07 -16.40 22.95
C GLN A 454 -7.16 -16.45 21.84
N PRO A 455 -7.84 -17.60 21.64
CA PRO A 455 -8.70 -17.84 20.47
C PRO A 455 -9.80 -16.78 20.28
N ALA A 456 -10.48 -16.35 21.35
CA ALA A 456 -11.56 -15.35 21.24
C ALA A 456 -11.06 -14.00 20.75
N GLU A 457 -9.91 -13.53 21.24
CA GLU A 457 -9.27 -12.28 20.79
C GLU A 457 -8.75 -12.41 19.35
N MET A 458 -8.19 -13.55 19.00
CA MET A 458 -7.76 -13.81 17.63
C MET A 458 -8.93 -13.70 16.65
N GLN A 459 -10.07 -14.33 16.95
CA GLN A 459 -11.27 -14.25 16.12
C GLN A 459 -11.76 -12.80 15.98
N ARG A 460 -11.79 -12.04 17.09
CA ARG A 460 -12.17 -10.63 17.06
C ARG A 460 -11.22 -9.81 16.17
N MET A 461 -9.90 -9.95 16.36
CA MET A 461 -8.89 -9.19 15.59
C MET A 461 -8.91 -9.53 14.10
N VAL A 462 -9.09 -10.80 13.72
CA VAL A 462 -9.24 -11.23 12.31
C VAL A 462 -10.50 -10.59 11.69
N LYS A 463 -11.63 -10.63 12.41
CA LYS A 463 -12.89 -10.03 11.94
C LYS A 463 -12.71 -8.54 11.69
N GLU A 464 -12.18 -7.81 12.66
CA GLU A 464 -11.97 -6.36 12.53
C GLU A 464 -10.95 -6.02 11.42
N ALA A 465 -9.89 -6.82 11.25
CA ALA A 465 -8.96 -6.64 10.14
C ALA A 465 -9.65 -6.79 8.78
N ARG A 466 -10.52 -7.80 8.62
CA ARG A 466 -11.33 -8.00 7.40
C ARG A 466 -12.31 -6.84 7.15
N GLU A 467 -12.93 -6.31 8.18
CA GLU A 467 -13.82 -5.15 8.07
C GLU A 467 -13.04 -3.90 7.58
N ARG A 468 -11.84 -3.67 8.12
CA ARG A 468 -10.97 -2.57 7.65
C ARG A 468 -10.53 -2.75 6.20
N LEU A 469 -10.16 -3.97 5.79
CA LEU A 469 -9.81 -4.28 4.40
C LEU A 469 -10.98 -4.05 3.43
N ALA A 470 -12.19 -4.46 3.81
CA ALA A 470 -13.39 -4.21 3.02
C ALA A 470 -13.71 -2.71 2.91
N ALA A 471 -13.55 -1.96 3.98
CA ALA A 471 -13.71 -0.50 3.98
C ALA A 471 -12.65 0.19 3.10
N GLN A 472 -11.42 -0.31 3.08
CA GLN A 472 -10.36 0.18 2.20
C GLN A 472 -10.68 -0.07 0.73
N ASP A 473 -11.10 -1.27 0.37
CA ASP A 473 -11.52 -1.63 -0.98
C ASP A 473 -12.68 -0.74 -1.47
N ALA A 474 -13.70 -0.55 -0.63
CA ALA A 474 -14.83 0.32 -0.93
C ALA A 474 -14.40 1.78 -1.16
N TRP A 475 -13.47 2.28 -0.34
CA TRP A 475 -12.93 3.64 -0.50
C TRP A 475 -12.17 3.79 -1.84
N ILE A 476 -11.30 2.84 -2.19
CA ILE A 476 -10.54 2.86 -3.46
C ILE A 476 -11.51 2.89 -4.65
N LYS A 477 -12.50 2.01 -4.64
CA LYS A 477 -13.53 1.92 -5.70
C LYS A 477 -14.32 3.22 -5.82
N ALA A 478 -14.70 3.82 -4.70
CA ALA A 478 -15.42 5.09 -4.69
C ALA A 478 -14.58 6.24 -5.29
N ARG A 479 -13.29 6.33 -4.94
CA ARG A 479 -12.39 7.35 -5.50
C ARG A 479 -12.20 7.18 -7.01
N ARG A 480 -11.97 5.96 -7.48
CA ARG A 480 -11.86 5.67 -8.92
C ARG A 480 -13.15 5.98 -9.68
N ALA A 481 -14.30 5.62 -9.12
CA ALA A 481 -15.60 5.92 -9.71
C ALA A 481 -15.84 7.44 -9.81
N HIS A 482 -15.49 8.20 -8.75
CA HIS A 482 -15.59 9.64 -8.75
C HIS A 482 -14.80 10.27 -9.92
N ILE A 483 -13.51 9.91 -10.06
CA ILE A 483 -12.66 10.40 -11.15
C ILE A 483 -13.24 10.01 -12.53
N SER A 484 -13.63 8.76 -12.70
CA SER A 484 -14.15 8.27 -13.98
C SER A 484 -15.47 8.95 -14.36
N ASN A 485 -16.37 9.16 -13.41
CA ASN A 485 -17.64 9.83 -13.65
C ASN A 485 -17.43 11.30 -14.00
N SER A 486 -16.50 11.98 -13.34
CA SER A 486 -16.15 13.38 -13.63
C SER A 486 -15.62 13.56 -15.06
N LEU A 487 -14.68 12.69 -15.46
CA LEU A 487 -14.13 12.71 -16.81
C LEU A 487 -15.19 12.35 -17.88
N ALA A 488 -16.07 11.40 -17.60
CA ALA A 488 -17.16 11.05 -18.51
C ALA A 488 -18.17 12.21 -18.70
N GLU A 489 -18.46 12.97 -17.63
CA GLU A 489 -19.31 14.16 -17.78
C GLU A 489 -18.60 15.27 -18.57
N LEU A 490 -17.30 15.46 -18.36
CA LEU A 490 -16.50 16.37 -19.18
C LEU A 490 -16.53 15.97 -20.66
N ASP A 491 -16.29 14.70 -20.97
CA ASP A 491 -16.31 14.18 -22.33
C ASP A 491 -17.64 14.46 -23.03
N LYS A 492 -18.74 14.14 -22.35
CA LYS A 492 -20.09 14.40 -22.86
C LYS A 492 -20.32 15.88 -23.16
N ARG A 493 -19.95 16.78 -22.28
CA ARG A 493 -20.09 18.24 -22.47
C ARG A 493 -19.19 18.75 -23.59
N PHE A 494 -17.98 18.23 -23.69
CA PHE A 494 -17.03 18.59 -24.73
C PHE A 494 -17.48 18.11 -26.12
N GLU A 495 -18.00 16.89 -26.25
CA GLU A 495 -18.56 16.36 -27.47
C GLU A 495 -19.77 17.20 -27.98
N GLN A 496 -20.63 17.62 -27.05
CA GLN A 496 -21.75 18.54 -27.37
C GLN A 496 -21.23 19.86 -27.91
N LEU A 497 -20.15 20.42 -27.34
CA LEU A 497 -19.55 21.66 -27.83
C LEU A 497 -18.97 21.48 -29.23
N VAL A 498 -18.26 20.39 -29.50
CA VAL A 498 -17.71 20.08 -30.83
C VAL A 498 -18.86 19.93 -31.86
N ALA A 499 -19.91 19.20 -31.53
CA ALA A 499 -21.04 18.93 -32.42
C ALA A 499 -21.84 20.19 -32.74
N SER A 500 -21.90 21.17 -31.86
CA SER A 500 -22.63 22.43 -32.13
C SER A 500 -22.08 23.24 -33.30
N GLY A 501 -20.81 23.03 -33.69
CA GLY A 501 -20.21 23.64 -34.87
C GLY A 501 -20.50 22.93 -36.19
N GLN A 502 -21.02 21.71 -36.16
CA GLN A 502 -21.38 20.95 -37.36
C GLN A 502 -22.81 21.20 -37.80
N ALA A 503 -23.61 21.85 -36.94
CA ALA A 503 -25.01 22.14 -37.19
C ALA A 503 -25.25 23.54 -37.77
N GLN A 504 -24.21 24.34 -37.92
CA GLN A 504 -24.20 25.65 -38.60
C GLN A 504 -23.56 25.53 -39.97
#